data_0045a109017a9507d8f7337ffa5d9c23
#
_entry.id   0045a109017a9507d8f7337ffa5d9c23
#
_cell.length_a   1.000
_cell.length_b   1.000
_cell.length_c   1.000
_cell.angle_alpha   90.00
_cell.angle_beta   90.00
_cell.angle_gamma   90.00
#
_symmetry.space_group_name_H-M   'P 1'
#
loop_
_entity.id
_entity.type
_entity.pdbx_description
1 polymer ?
#
loop_
_entity_poly.entity_id
_entity_poly.type
_entity_poly.pdbx_seq_one_letter_code
_entity_poly.pdbx_strand_id
1 'polypeptide(L)'
;VQNGKKHYIMKPTTYMNLSGHAVRLFSDYYHIESNDIFVIYDDMDLPIGTRRIRKSGSAGGHNGMKSMIKEVGTSDIARLRLGIGRSKEDSQEKVIDFVLSNFSKAEMNILNETLNISANIINDLLNNGIDYIMNNYNK
;
A
#
# COMPACT_ATOMS: atom_id res chain seq x y z
N VAL A 1 0.22 20.24 3.83
CA VAL A 1 0.88 21.02 2.77
C VAL A 1 2.39 20.84 2.88
N GLN A 2 3.02 20.45 1.82
CA GLN A 2 4.48 20.33 1.75
C GLN A 2 4.97 20.93 0.42
N ASN A 3 6.06 21.68 0.46
CA ASN A 3 6.62 22.38 -0.70
C ASN A 3 5.60 23.26 -1.45
N GLY A 4 4.67 23.88 -0.72
CA GLY A 4 3.62 24.70 -1.29
C GLY A 4 2.49 23.94 -1.97
N LYS A 5 2.53 22.60 -1.99
CA LYS A 5 1.51 21.73 -2.58
C LYS A 5 0.66 21.07 -1.53
N LYS A 6 -0.62 20.91 -1.83
CA LYS A 6 -1.57 20.22 -0.98
C LYS A 6 -1.55 18.72 -1.27
N HIS A 7 -1.41 17.92 -0.22
CA HIS A 7 -1.43 16.45 -0.29
C HIS A 7 -2.53 15.91 0.60
N TYR A 8 -3.09 14.78 0.22
CA TYR A 8 -4.15 14.10 0.96
C TYR A 8 -3.67 12.74 1.43
N ILE A 9 -3.99 12.42 2.67
CA ILE A 9 -3.83 11.06 3.21
C ILE A 9 -5.23 10.50 3.42
N MET A 10 -5.52 9.37 2.80
CA MET A 10 -6.82 8.75 2.83
C MET A 10 -6.74 7.34 3.44
N LYS A 11 -7.61 7.07 4.39
CA LYS A 11 -7.86 5.72 4.91
C LYS A 11 -9.31 5.35 4.59
N PRO A 12 -9.57 4.53 3.57
CA PRO A 12 -10.93 4.11 3.27
C PRO A 12 -11.55 3.36 4.45
N THR A 13 -12.81 3.65 4.75
CA THR A 13 -13.58 2.96 5.79
C THR A 13 -14.57 1.95 5.22
N THR A 14 -14.52 1.73 3.90
CA THR A 14 -15.27 0.70 3.21
C THR A 14 -14.72 -0.69 3.51
N TYR A 15 -15.45 -1.73 3.13
CA TYR A 15 -14.85 -3.05 3.00
C TYR A 15 -13.69 -3.01 1.99
N MET A 16 -12.71 -3.89 2.16
CA MET A 16 -11.48 -3.90 1.35
C MET A 16 -11.77 -3.95 -0.16
N ASN A 17 -12.72 -4.76 -0.58
CA ASN A 17 -13.12 -4.90 -1.98
C ASN A 17 -13.82 -3.66 -2.57
N LEU A 18 -14.12 -2.65 -1.76
CA LEU A 18 -14.71 -1.38 -2.17
C LEU A 18 -13.73 -0.20 -2.05
N SER A 19 -12.47 -0.47 -1.73
CA SER A 19 -11.44 0.57 -1.55
C SER A 19 -11.30 1.44 -2.80
N GLY A 20 -11.30 0.86 -3.98
CA GLY A 20 -11.21 1.60 -5.25
C GLY A 20 -12.39 2.52 -5.50
N HIS A 21 -13.58 2.12 -5.11
CA HIS A 21 -14.77 2.97 -5.21
C HIS A 21 -14.61 4.24 -4.37
N ALA A 22 -14.17 4.10 -3.12
CA ALA A 22 -13.91 5.24 -2.24
C ALA A 22 -12.84 6.17 -2.81
N VAL A 23 -11.75 5.61 -3.33
CA VAL A 23 -10.67 6.39 -3.93
C VAL A 23 -11.13 7.11 -5.20
N ARG A 24 -11.91 6.44 -6.04
CA ARG A 24 -12.47 7.06 -7.25
C ARG A 24 -13.34 8.27 -6.92
N LEU A 25 -14.26 8.14 -5.97
CA LEU A 25 -15.10 9.25 -5.56
C LEU A 25 -14.28 10.43 -5.03
N PHE A 26 -13.29 10.16 -4.21
CA PHE A 26 -12.40 11.16 -3.67
C PHE A 26 -11.56 11.84 -4.78
N SER A 27 -11.00 11.06 -5.68
CA SER A 27 -10.17 11.55 -6.77
C SER A 27 -10.97 12.41 -7.75
N ASP A 28 -12.20 12.01 -8.06
CA ASP A 28 -13.08 12.78 -8.93
C ASP A 28 -13.46 14.12 -8.26
N TYR A 29 -13.75 14.10 -6.98
CA TYR A 29 -14.13 15.32 -6.25
C TYR A 29 -12.97 16.34 -6.18
N TYR A 30 -11.76 15.89 -5.91
CA TYR A 30 -10.58 16.76 -5.79
C TYR A 30 -9.75 16.87 -7.07
N HIS A 31 -10.23 16.31 -8.18
CA HIS A 31 -9.53 16.34 -9.49
C HIS A 31 -8.11 15.77 -9.44
N ILE A 32 -7.96 14.62 -8.77
CA ILE A 32 -6.68 13.91 -8.65
C ILE A 32 -6.57 12.88 -9.78
N GLU A 33 -5.49 12.92 -10.52
CA GLU A 33 -5.20 11.96 -11.59
C GLU A 33 -4.58 10.67 -11.05
N SER A 34 -4.67 9.60 -11.82
CA SER A 34 -4.17 8.27 -11.41
C SER A 34 -2.67 8.25 -11.11
N ASN A 35 -1.87 9.03 -11.83
CA ASN A 35 -0.42 9.14 -11.60
C ASN A 35 -0.06 9.94 -10.35
N ASP A 36 -1.03 10.60 -9.72
CA ASP A 36 -0.85 11.30 -8.44
C ASP A 36 -1.36 10.48 -7.26
N ILE A 37 -1.73 9.24 -7.48
CA ILE A 37 -2.15 8.30 -6.44
C ILE A 37 -0.97 7.40 -6.05
N PHE A 38 -0.71 7.28 -4.76
CA PHE A 38 0.27 6.34 -4.20
C PHE A 38 -0.43 5.49 -3.14
N VAL A 39 -0.41 4.17 -3.33
CA VAL A 39 -1.12 3.23 -2.46
C VAL A 39 -0.13 2.51 -1.57
N ILE A 40 -0.43 2.44 -0.28
CA ILE A 40 0.35 1.68 0.71
C ILE A 40 -0.54 0.56 1.24
N TYR A 41 -0.07 -0.67 1.16
CA TYR A 41 -0.84 -1.83 1.61
C TYR A 41 0.04 -2.98 2.07
N ASP A 42 -0.55 -3.85 2.89
CA ASP A 42 0.07 -5.07 3.37
C ASP A 42 0.09 -6.15 2.29
N ASP A 43 1.13 -6.96 2.28
CA ASP A 43 1.30 -8.03 1.29
C ASP A 43 1.79 -9.31 1.96
N MET A 44 0.96 -10.35 1.87
CA MET A 44 1.27 -11.67 2.43
C MET A 44 2.30 -12.44 1.60
N ASP A 45 2.51 -12.05 0.34
CA ASP A 45 3.48 -12.70 -0.54
C ASP A 45 4.91 -12.23 -0.30
N LEU A 46 5.08 -11.20 0.50
CA LEU A 46 6.38 -10.69 0.90
C LEU A 46 6.68 -11.08 2.35
N PRO A 47 7.92 -11.54 2.64
CA PRO A 47 8.33 -11.79 4.02
C PRO A 47 8.18 -10.55 4.88
N ILE A 48 7.89 -10.77 6.18
CA ILE A 48 7.79 -9.68 7.15
C ILE A 48 9.06 -8.85 7.18
N GLY A 49 8.93 -7.52 7.22
CA GLY A 49 10.05 -6.60 7.21
C GLY A 49 10.57 -6.23 5.82
N THR A 50 10.08 -6.87 4.77
CA THR A 50 10.42 -6.49 3.39
C THR A 50 9.44 -5.46 2.85
N ARG A 51 9.88 -4.73 1.86
CA ARG A 51 9.07 -3.72 1.18
C ARG A 51 9.40 -3.66 -0.29
N ARG A 52 8.40 -3.36 -1.11
CA ARG A 52 8.56 -3.20 -2.55
C ARG A 52 7.78 -1.98 -3.03
N ILE A 53 8.46 -1.13 -3.76
CA ILE A 53 7.88 0.05 -4.39
C ILE A 53 7.87 -0.18 -5.90
N ARG A 54 6.72 0.03 -6.52
CA ARG A 54 6.52 -0.14 -7.97
C ARG A 54 5.67 0.99 -8.51
N LYS A 55 5.93 1.37 -9.76
CA LYS A 55 5.10 2.36 -10.50
C LYS A 55 3.81 1.76 -11.02
N SER A 56 3.80 0.45 -11.26
CA SER A 56 2.68 -0.27 -11.87
C SER A 56 2.75 -1.74 -11.48
N GLY A 57 1.72 -2.46 -11.83
CA GLY A 57 1.68 -3.91 -11.66
C GLY A 57 0.27 -4.42 -11.39
N SER A 58 0.11 -5.74 -11.41
CA SER A 58 -1.13 -6.40 -11.07
C SER A 58 -1.45 -6.24 -9.58
N ALA A 59 -2.68 -6.58 -9.22
CA ALA A 59 -3.12 -6.59 -7.83
C ALA A 59 -2.59 -7.79 -7.04
N GLY A 60 -2.11 -8.83 -7.72
CA GLY A 60 -1.85 -10.12 -7.08
C GLY A 60 -3.12 -10.65 -6.43
N GLY A 61 -3.02 -11.11 -5.20
CA GLY A 61 -4.18 -11.58 -4.43
C GLY A 61 -4.85 -10.49 -3.58
N HIS A 62 -4.41 -9.24 -3.64
CA HIS A 62 -4.92 -8.18 -2.77
C HIS A 62 -6.24 -7.60 -3.29
N ASN A 63 -7.34 -7.80 -2.56
CA ASN A 63 -8.68 -7.38 -2.99
C ASN A 63 -8.82 -5.85 -3.08
N GLY A 64 -8.16 -5.12 -2.21
CA GLY A 64 -8.14 -3.65 -2.27
C GLY A 64 -7.51 -3.13 -3.55
N MET A 65 -6.38 -3.71 -3.96
CA MET A 65 -5.72 -3.34 -5.21
C MET A 65 -6.50 -3.76 -6.45
N LYS A 66 -7.19 -4.90 -6.42
CA LYS A 66 -8.11 -5.29 -7.49
C LYS A 66 -9.20 -4.23 -7.68
N SER A 67 -9.78 -3.78 -6.57
CA SER A 67 -10.79 -2.71 -6.58
C SER A 67 -10.21 -1.40 -7.10
N MET A 68 -9.01 -1.02 -6.68
CA MET A 68 -8.32 0.18 -7.15
C MET A 68 -8.12 0.17 -8.66
N ILE A 69 -7.56 -0.90 -9.20
CA ILE A 69 -7.28 -1.03 -10.64
C ILE A 69 -8.58 -0.99 -11.44
N LYS A 70 -9.61 -1.68 -10.97
CA LYS A 70 -10.93 -1.69 -11.62
C LYS A 70 -11.57 -0.29 -11.66
N GLU A 71 -11.61 0.39 -10.54
CA GLU A 71 -12.33 1.67 -10.40
C GLU A 71 -11.54 2.85 -10.97
N VAL A 72 -10.24 2.87 -10.81
CA VAL A 72 -9.36 3.90 -11.39
C VAL A 72 -9.16 3.68 -12.89
N GLY A 73 -9.25 2.43 -13.34
CA GLY A 73 -9.22 2.09 -14.77
C GLY A 73 -7.81 1.85 -15.33
N THR A 74 -6.81 1.75 -14.47
CA THR A 74 -5.42 1.48 -14.89
C THR A 74 -4.67 0.71 -13.80
N SER A 75 -3.71 -0.11 -14.21
CA SER A 75 -2.74 -0.74 -13.32
C SER A 75 -1.48 0.13 -13.07
N ASP A 76 -1.38 1.27 -13.75
CA ASP A 76 -0.29 2.23 -13.60
C ASP A 76 -0.53 3.13 -12.38
N ILE A 77 -0.62 2.49 -11.22
CA ILE A 77 -0.79 3.13 -9.91
C ILE A 77 0.45 2.83 -9.09
N ALA A 78 1.18 3.86 -8.69
CA ALA A 78 2.35 3.70 -7.84
C ALA A 78 1.97 3.15 -6.47
N ARG A 79 2.78 2.25 -5.94
CA ARG A 79 2.45 1.52 -4.71
C ARG A 79 3.67 1.16 -3.88
N LEU A 80 3.45 1.10 -2.58
CA LEU A 80 4.36 0.53 -1.59
C LEU A 80 3.70 -0.71 -0.98
N ARG A 81 4.31 -1.86 -1.18
CA ARG A 81 3.88 -3.14 -0.61
C ARG A 81 4.71 -3.43 0.64
N LEU A 82 4.05 -3.65 1.75
CA LEU A 82 4.68 -3.95 3.04
C LEU A 82 4.49 -5.44 3.36
N GLY A 83 5.58 -6.17 3.46
CA GLY A 83 5.54 -7.60 3.73
C GLY A 83 5.04 -7.91 5.15
N ILE A 84 4.07 -8.77 5.23
CA ILE A 84 3.56 -9.31 6.50
C ILE A 84 3.73 -10.83 6.61
N GLY A 85 4.21 -11.47 5.55
CA GLY A 85 4.39 -12.92 5.48
C GLY A 85 3.08 -13.68 5.30
N ARG A 86 3.19 -14.98 5.03
CA ARG A 86 2.04 -15.87 4.91
C ARG A 86 1.89 -16.75 6.14
N SER A 87 0.65 -17.10 6.44
CA SER A 87 0.34 -18.23 7.31
C SER A 87 0.94 -19.52 6.70
N LYS A 88 1.39 -20.45 7.55
CA LYS A 88 1.94 -21.75 7.13
C LYS A 88 0.92 -22.68 6.47
N GLU A 89 -0.34 -22.28 6.44
CA GLU A 89 -1.44 -23.12 5.96
C GLU A 89 -2.19 -22.40 4.82
N ASP A 90 -2.30 -23.09 3.68
CA ASP A 90 -2.78 -22.54 2.39
C ASP A 90 -4.30 -22.37 2.26
N SER A 91 -5.10 -22.55 3.30
CA SER A 91 -6.54 -22.32 3.21
C SER A 91 -6.87 -20.84 3.29
N GLN A 92 -7.82 -20.38 2.48
CA GLN A 92 -8.25 -18.99 2.46
C GLN A 92 -8.77 -18.53 3.84
N GLU A 93 -9.46 -19.41 4.56
CA GLU A 93 -9.94 -19.16 5.91
C GLU A 93 -8.79 -18.89 6.89
N LYS A 94 -7.73 -19.70 6.81
CA LYS A 94 -6.54 -19.54 7.65
C LYS A 94 -5.69 -18.34 7.27
N VAL A 95 -5.70 -17.92 6.01
CA VAL A 95 -5.09 -16.68 5.57
C VAL A 95 -5.81 -15.47 6.18
N ILE A 96 -7.14 -15.50 6.22
CA ILE A 96 -7.94 -14.46 6.89
C ILE A 96 -7.62 -14.41 8.38
N ASP A 97 -7.58 -15.56 9.05
CA ASP A 97 -7.23 -15.67 10.47
C ASP A 97 -5.82 -15.13 10.74
N PHE A 98 -4.85 -15.42 9.86
CA PHE A 98 -3.50 -14.89 9.98
C PHE A 98 -3.46 -13.36 9.89
N VAL A 99 -4.13 -12.77 8.91
CA VAL A 99 -4.18 -11.31 8.72
C VAL A 99 -4.87 -10.61 9.90
N LEU A 100 -5.87 -11.26 10.49
CA LEU A 100 -6.63 -10.71 11.64
C LEU A 100 -6.01 -11.08 12.99
N SER A 101 -5.02 -11.97 13.02
CA SER A 101 -4.36 -12.39 14.26
C SER A 101 -3.40 -11.32 14.77
N ASN A 102 -3.09 -11.39 16.07
CA ASN A 102 -2.05 -10.56 16.65
C ASN A 102 -0.67 -11.11 16.28
N PHE A 103 0.23 -10.22 15.87
CA PHE A 103 1.62 -10.56 15.64
C PHE A 103 2.36 -10.83 16.96
N SER A 104 3.39 -11.67 16.90
CA SER A 104 4.29 -11.87 18.05
C SER A 104 5.03 -10.57 18.39
N LYS A 105 5.63 -10.50 19.58
CA LYS A 105 6.40 -9.32 20.00
C LYS A 105 7.56 -9.02 19.05
N ALA A 106 8.27 -10.06 18.61
CA ALA A 106 9.36 -9.92 17.63
C ALA A 106 8.85 -9.41 16.28
N GLU A 107 7.74 -9.95 15.80
CA GLU A 107 7.10 -9.48 14.56
C GLU A 107 6.60 -8.04 14.67
N MET A 108 6.01 -7.67 15.81
CA MET A 108 5.58 -6.28 16.06
C MET A 108 6.75 -5.30 16.03
N ASN A 109 7.91 -5.69 16.55
CA ASN A 109 9.11 -4.84 16.47
C ASN A 109 9.55 -4.62 15.03
N ILE A 110 9.54 -5.67 14.20
CA ILE A 110 9.86 -5.59 12.77
C ILE A 110 8.84 -4.71 12.04
N LEU A 111 7.56 -4.89 12.32
CA LEU A 111 6.50 -4.09 11.70
C LEU A 111 6.58 -2.62 12.08
N ASN A 112 6.86 -2.31 13.33
CA ASN A 112 7.04 -0.93 13.79
C ASN A 112 8.21 -0.24 13.09
N GLU A 113 9.31 -0.95 12.91
CA GLU A 113 10.44 -0.45 12.13
C GLU A 113 10.05 -0.19 10.67
N THR A 114 9.34 -1.13 10.07
CA THR A 114 8.83 -1.00 8.70
C THR A 114 7.89 0.20 8.55
N LEU A 115 7.02 0.44 9.52
CA LEU A 115 6.12 1.59 9.51
C LEU A 115 6.89 2.91 9.65
N ASN A 116 7.93 2.96 10.47
CA ASN A 116 8.78 4.14 10.59
C ASN A 116 9.51 4.44 9.28
N ILE A 117 10.03 3.41 8.62
CA ILE A 117 10.66 3.55 7.30
C ILE A 117 9.63 4.03 6.26
N SER A 118 8.39 3.55 6.34
CA SER A 118 7.32 3.98 5.43
C SER A 118 7.03 5.48 5.54
N ALA A 119 7.09 6.04 6.73
CA ALA A 119 6.96 7.49 6.92
C ALA A 119 8.09 8.26 6.20
N ASN A 120 9.32 7.76 6.27
CA ASN A 120 10.45 8.33 5.53
C ASN A 120 10.27 8.21 4.02
N ILE A 121 9.75 7.07 3.55
CA ILE A 121 9.45 6.84 2.13
C ILE A 121 8.45 7.88 1.61
N ILE A 122 7.37 8.12 2.35
CA ILE A 122 6.37 9.12 1.97
C ILE A 122 7.01 10.51 1.87
N ASN A 123 7.80 10.89 2.85
CA ASN A 123 8.48 12.17 2.85
C ASN A 123 9.43 12.32 1.66
N ASP A 124 10.21 11.30 1.37
CA ASP A 124 11.13 11.30 0.23
C ASP A 124 10.39 11.23 -1.10
N LEU A 125 9.25 10.55 -1.18
CA LEU A 125 8.39 10.60 -2.37
C LEU A 125 7.95 12.01 -2.69
N LEU A 126 7.50 12.75 -1.68
CA LEU A 126 7.02 14.13 -1.85
C LEU A 126 8.15 15.10 -2.23
N ASN A 127 9.36 14.85 -1.78
CA ASN A 127 10.52 15.73 -2.03
C ASN A 127 11.32 15.35 -3.28
N ASN A 128 11.42 14.05 -3.59
CA ASN A 128 12.37 13.53 -4.58
C ASN A 128 11.73 12.67 -5.69
N GLY A 129 10.48 12.26 -5.53
CA GLY A 129 9.74 11.49 -6.53
C GLY A 129 9.92 9.98 -6.44
N ILE A 130 9.19 9.28 -7.32
CA ILE A 130 9.05 7.82 -7.28
C ILE A 130 10.35 7.08 -7.61
N ASP A 131 11.13 7.55 -8.57
CA ASP A 131 12.39 6.89 -8.95
C ASP A 131 13.39 6.91 -7.81
N TYR A 132 13.46 8.01 -7.08
CA TYR A 132 14.33 8.13 -5.92
C TYR A 132 13.99 7.09 -4.86
N ILE A 133 12.72 6.95 -4.49
CA ILE A 133 12.32 5.97 -3.46
C ILE A 133 12.48 4.53 -3.94
N MET A 134 12.27 4.24 -5.22
CA MET A 134 12.53 2.92 -5.79
C MET A 134 14.00 2.54 -5.68
N ASN A 135 14.89 3.47 -5.96
CA ASN A 135 16.34 3.22 -5.92
C ASN A 135 16.87 3.07 -4.48
N ASN A 136 16.28 3.75 -3.52
CA ASN A 136 16.81 3.83 -2.16
C ASN A 136 16.14 2.89 -1.15
N TYR A 137 14.91 2.46 -1.40
CA TYR A 137 14.11 1.74 -0.40
C TYR A 137 13.69 0.31 -0.80
N ASN A 138 13.90 -0.11 -2.03
CA ASN A 138 13.58 -1.47 -2.47
C ASN A 138 14.60 -2.47 -1.93
N LYS A 139 14.27 -3.10 -0.79
CA LYS A 139 15.12 -4.09 -0.12
C LYS A 139 14.32 -5.25 0.44
#